data_2472ce4e606d53c70f3afcda1393e75b
#
_entry.id   2472ce4e606d53c70f3afcda1393e75b
#
_cell.length_a   1.000
_cell.length_b   1.000
_cell.length_c   1.000
_cell.angle_alpha   90.00
_cell.angle_beta   90.00
_cell.angle_gamma   90.00
#
_symmetry.space_group_name_H-M   'P 1'
#
loop_
_entity.id
_entity.type
_entity.pdbx_description
1 polymer ?
#
loop_
_entity_poly.entity_id
_entity_poly.type
_entity_poly.pdbx_seq_one_letter_code
_entity_poly.pdbx_strand_id
1 'polypeptide(L)'
;MKSLTQKEEEIMNHYWEFGDMQIRELQAHYDEPKPHVNTLSTLVKILEDKGFLGHRALTARCFQYFALISREDYRGGTLANVVNKFF
;
A
#
# COMPACT_ATOMS: atom_id res chain seq x y z
N MET A 1 3.37 -7.24 -13.74
CA MET A 1 2.97 -6.72 -12.44
C MET A 1 1.67 -7.37 -11.98
N LYS A 2 1.58 -7.67 -10.71
CA LYS A 2 0.35 -8.27 -10.16
C LYS A 2 -0.75 -7.24 -10.07
N SER A 3 -1.97 -7.65 -10.36
CA SER A 3 -3.11 -6.75 -10.26
C SER A 3 -3.61 -6.70 -8.83
N LEU A 4 -4.28 -5.61 -8.52
CA LEU A 4 -4.84 -5.38 -7.19
C LEU A 4 -6.34 -5.61 -7.21
N THR A 5 -6.86 -6.15 -6.10
CA THR A 5 -8.30 -6.16 -5.88
C THR A 5 -8.75 -4.74 -5.57
N GLN A 6 -10.06 -4.53 -5.60
CA GLN A 6 -10.61 -3.21 -5.30
C GLN A 6 -10.21 -2.72 -3.91
N LYS A 7 -10.27 -3.60 -2.92
CA LYS A 7 -9.90 -3.23 -1.55
C LYS A 7 -8.42 -2.93 -1.42
N GLU A 8 -7.58 -3.69 -2.12
CA GLU A 8 -6.14 -3.44 -2.12
C GLU A 8 -5.82 -2.11 -2.78
N GLU A 9 -6.51 -1.80 -3.87
CA GLU A 9 -6.29 -0.54 -4.55
C GLU A 9 -6.71 0.64 -3.69
N GLU A 10 -7.80 0.51 -2.94
CA GLU A 10 -8.21 1.56 -1.99
C GLU A 10 -7.11 1.84 -0.98
N ILE A 11 -6.50 0.78 -0.45
CA ILE A 11 -5.41 0.95 0.52
C ILE A 11 -4.23 1.65 -0.13
N MET A 12 -3.84 1.22 -1.33
CA MET A 12 -2.72 1.87 -2.02
C MET A 12 -3.02 3.33 -2.30
N ASN A 13 -4.26 3.67 -2.66
CA ASN A 13 -4.63 5.06 -2.88
C ASN A 13 -4.41 5.91 -1.63
N HIS A 14 -4.70 5.36 -0.46
CA HIS A 14 -4.44 6.09 0.78
C HIS A 14 -2.95 6.33 0.99
N TYR A 15 -2.12 5.30 0.72
CA TYR A 15 -0.68 5.46 0.86
C TYR A 15 -0.10 6.43 -0.16
N TRP A 16 -0.62 6.40 -1.38
CA TRP A 16 -0.16 7.35 -2.41
C TRP A 16 -0.55 8.78 -2.07
N GLU A 17 -1.71 8.96 -1.45
CA GLU A 17 -2.20 10.30 -1.16
C GLU A 17 -1.64 10.86 0.13
N PHE A 18 -1.55 10.04 1.18
CA PHE A 18 -1.21 10.54 2.52
C PHE A 18 0.21 10.19 2.96
N GLY A 19 0.90 9.34 2.20
CA GLY A 19 2.28 8.99 2.51
C GLY A 19 2.38 7.83 3.48
N ASP A 20 3.52 7.73 4.14
CA ASP A 20 3.81 6.62 5.05
C ASP A 20 2.84 6.62 6.23
N MET A 21 2.30 5.44 6.56
CA MET A 21 1.29 5.34 7.63
C MET A 21 1.42 4.04 8.39
N GLN A 22 1.10 4.11 9.68
CA GLN A 22 0.82 2.91 10.47
C GLN A 22 -0.59 2.44 10.13
N ILE A 23 -0.92 1.19 10.51
CA ILE A 23 -2.23 0.62 10.21
C ILE A 23 -3.35 1.46 10.84
N ARG A 24 -3.13 1.97 12.05
CA ARG A 24 -4.14 2.79 12.72
C ARG A 24 -4.38 4.12 11.98
N GLU A 25 -3.31 4.68 11.44
CA GLU A 25 -3.44 5.91 10.66
C GLU A 25 -4.22 5.63 9.37
N LEU A 26 -3.93 4.49 8.74
CA LEU A 26 -4.67 4.07 7.55
C LEU A 26 -6.16 3.95 7.87
N GLN A 27 -6.49 3.28 8.98
CA GLN A 27 -7.88 3.11 9.38
C GLN A 27 -8.58 4.46 9.56
N ALA A 28 -7.86 5.43 10.09
CA ALA A 28 -8.44 6.74 10.37
C ALA A 28 -8.90 7.47 9.10
N HIS A 29 -8.38 7.10 7.95
CA HIS A 29 -8.76 7.73 6.69
C HIS A 29 -10.00 7.12 6.06
N TYR A 30 -10.55 6.06 6.63
CA TYR A 30 -11.77 5.45 6.13
C TYR A 30 -13.00 6.09 6.76
N ASP A 31 -14.09 6.13 5.99
CA ASP A 31 -15.39 6.57 6.51
C ASP A 31 -16.04 5.46 7.32
N GLU A 32 -17.02 5.83 8.15
CA GLU A 32 -17.77 4.83 8.89
C GLU A 32 -18.71 4.07 7.97
N PRO A 33 -18.88 2.75 8.16
CA PRO A 33 -18.18 1.93 9.17
C PRO A 33 -16.74 1.63 8.73
N LYS A 34 -15.81 1.88 9.64
CA LYS A 34 -14.39 1.66 9.33
C LYS A 34 -14.08 0.17 9.30
N PRO A 35 -13.21 -0.28 8.38
CA PRO A 35 -12.75 -1.66 8.41
C PRO A 35 -11.95 -1.92 9.68
N HIS A 36 -12.01 -3.16 10.14
CA HIS A 36 -11.28 -3.55 11.33
C HIS A 36 -9.78 -3.53 11.06
N VAL A 37 -9.01 -3.20 12.10
CA VAL A 37 -7.55 -3.14 11.99
C VAL A 37 -6.98 -4.47 11.50
N ASN A 38 -7.53 -5.60 11.98
CA ASN A 38 -7.06 -6.92 11.54
C ASN A 38 -7.26 -7.14 10.04
N THR A 39 -8.39 -6.67 9.51
CA THR A 39 -8.65 -6.75 8.08
C THR A 39 -7.63 -5.94 7.29
N LEU A 40 -7.39 -4.71 7.73
CA LEU A 40 -6.41 -3.85 7.06
C LEU A 40 -5.01 -4.44 7.14
N SER A 41 -4.67 -4.99 8.31
CA SER A 41 -3.37 -5.61 8.51
C SER A 41 -3.14 -6.76 7.53
N THR A 42 -4.15 -7.59 7.34
CA THR A 42 -4.07 -8.72 6.41
C THR A 42 -3.87 -8.23 4.98
N LEU A 43 -4.65 -7.23 4.57
CA LEU A 43 -4.54 -6.68 3.22
C LEU A 43 -3.20 -6.00 2.98
N VAL A 44 -2.70 -5.28 3.99
CA VAL A 44 -1.41 -4.61 3.89
C VAL A 44 -0.29 -5.64 3.73
N LYS A 45 -0.37 -6.76 4.45
CA LYS A 45 0.63 -7.82 4.30
C LYS A 45 0.58 -8.46 2.91
N ILE A 46 -0.60 -8.61 2.36
CA ILE A 46 -0.75 -9.12 1.00
C ILE A 46 -0.10 -8.15 0.01
N LEU A 47 -0.32 -6.84 0.20
CA LEU A 47 0.30 -5.83 -0.64
C LEU A 47 1.82 -5.85 -0.50
N GLU A 48 2.31 -6.09 0.71
CA GLU A 48 3.75 -6.20 0.93
C GLU A 48 4.30 -7.41 0.19
N ASP A 49 3.60 -8.54 0.25
CA ASP A 49 4.02 -9.74 -0.46
C ASP A 49 4.01 -9.54 -1.97
N LYS A 50 3.11 -8.73 -2.48
CA LYS A 50 3.05 -8.41 -3.90
C LYS A 50 4.10 -7.40 -4.33
N GLY A 51 4.82 -6.80 -3.38
CA GLY A 51 5.86 -5.83 -3.68
C GLY A 51 5.37 -4.39 -3.80
N PHE A 52 4.13 -4.11 -3.39
CA PHE A 52 3.59 -2.75 -3.45
C PHE A 52 3.91 -1.92 -2.23
N LEU A 53 4.03 -2.56 -1.07
CA LEU A 53 4.33 -1.88 0.19
C LEU A 53 5.55 -2.49 0.85
N GLY A 54 6.28 -1.65 1.58
CA GLY A 54 7.31 -2.10 2.48
C GLY A 54 7.01 -1.57 3.88
N HIS A 55 7.83 -1.95 4.85
CA HIS A 55 7.63 -1.44 6.20
C HIS A 55 8.97 -1.26 6.89
N ARG A 56 8.96 -0.39 7.91
CA ARG A 56 10.09 -0.24 8.81
C ARG A 56 9.55 -0.18 10.24
N ALA A 57 10.35 -0.68 11.16
CA ALA A 57 9.97 -0.64 12.57
C ALA A 57 10.30 0.74 13.14
N LEU A 58 9.32 1.38 13.76
CA LEU A 58 9.54 2.60 14.52
C LEU A 58 9.96 2.25 15.94
N THR A 59 9.33 1.22 16.50
CA THR A 59 9.67 0.62 17.78
C THR A 59 9.49 -0.88 17.64
N ALA A 60 9.71 -1.63 18.73
CA ALA A 60 9.55 -3.08 18.72
C ALA A 60 8.14 -3.52 18.31
N ARG A 61 7.12 -2.66 18.49
CA ARG A 61 5.73 -3.01 18.25
C ARG A 61 5.04 -2.13 17.21
N CYS A 62 5.71 -1.09 16.75
CA CYS A 62 5.10 -0.13 15.85
C CYS A 62 5.81 -0.18 14.51
N PHE A 63 5.03 -0.45 13.44
CA PHE A 63 5.56 -0.53 12.09
C PHE A 63 4.89 0.52 11.24
N GLN A 64 5.70 1.19 10.45
CA GLN A 64 5.19 2.16 9.49
C GLN A 64 5.35 1.57 8.10
N TYR A 65 4.27 1.58 7.33
CA TYR A 65 4.26 1.06 5.97
C TYR A 65 4.39 2.21 4.97
N PHE A 66 4.96 1.92 3.83
CA PHE A 66 5.18 2.93 2.79
C PHE A 66 5.06 2.27 1.42
N ALA A 67 4.73 3.09 0.42
CA ALA A 67 4.58 2.60 -0.95
C ALA A 67 5.95 2.38 -1.57
N LEU A 68 6.13 1.22 -2.19
CA LEU A 68 7.33 0.90 -2.97
C LEU A 68 7.15 1.25 -4.44
N ILE A 69 5.90 1.35 -4.89
CA ILE A 69 5.55 1.61 -6.27
C ILE A 69 4.69 2.88 -6.30
N SER A 70 5.01 3.81 -7.20
CA SER A 70 4.23 5.03 -7.31
C SER A 70 2.90 4.76 -8.02
N ARG A 71 1.96 5.71 -7.87
CA ARG A 71 0.69 5.62 -8.58
C ARG A 71 0.89 5.60 -10.09
N GLU A 72 1.82 6.41 -10.55
CA GLU A 72 2.15 6.47 -11.98
C GLU A 72 2.68 5.14 -12.49
N ASP A 73 3.55 4.50 -11.72
CA ASP A 73 4.08 3.21 -12.10
C ASP A 73 2.98 2.15 -12.16
N TYR A 74 2.05 2.17 -11.22
CA TYR A 74 0.96 1.22 -11.21
C TYR A 74 0.01 1.45 -12.39
N ARG A 75 -0.30 2.69 -12.68
CA ARG A 75 -1.22 3.03 -13.77
C ARG A 75 -0.60 2.80 -15.14
N GLY A 76 0.70 3.11 -15.26
CA GLY A 76 1.44 2.94 -16.50
C GLY A 76 1.61 1.47 -16.83
N GLY A 77 1.56 0.69 -15.85
CA GLY A 77 1.53 -0.72 -16.04
C GLY A 77 2.69 -1.33 -16.69
N THR A 78 2.79 -0.85 -16.95
CA THR A 78 3.34 -1.35 -17.49
C THR A 78 4.50 -1.44 -17.48
N LEU A 79 4.35 -1.59 -17.55
CA LEU A 79 5.01 -1.46 -17.42
C LEU A 79 5.88 -1.48 -17.75
N ALA A 80 5.79 -1.46 -18.11
CA ALA A 80 6.41 -1.23 -18.24
C ALA A 80 7.20 -0.89 -18.27
N ASN A 81 7.04 -0.73 -18.38
CA ASN A 81 7.65 -0.14 -18.22
C ASN A 81 8.57 -0.16 -17.93
N VAL A 82 8.55 -0.58 -17.94
CA VAL A 82 9.32 -0.43 -17.54
C VAL A 82 10.32 -0.61 -17.80
N VAL A 83 10.31 -0.88 -18.07
CA VAL A 83 11.15 -0.83 -18.02
C VAL A 83 11.96 -0.52 -18.42
N ASN A 84 11.75 -0.29 -18.73
CA ASN A 84 12.32 0.27 -18.82
C ASN A 84 13.12 0.78 -18.66
N LYS A 85 13.13 0.90 -18.55
CA LYS A 85 13.67 1.53 -18.21
C LYS A 85 14.75 1.48 -18.03
N PHE A 86 14.70 0.88 -18.16
CA PHE A 86 15.37 0.94 -17.79
C PHE A 86 16.19 0.91 -18.30
N PHE A 87 16.07 0.79 -18.64
CA PHE A 87 16.35 0.92 -18.81
C PHE A 87 16.81 1.07 -18.99
#